data_64e155af3ac5cd702a05190326b83c02
#
_entry.id   64e155af3ac5cd702a05190326b83c02
#
_cell.length_a   1.000
_cell.length_b   1.000
_cell.length_c   1.000
_cell.angle_alpha   90.00
_cell.angle_beta   90.00
_cell.angle_gamma   90.00
#
_symmetry.space_group_name_H-M   'P 1'
#
loop_
_entity.id
_entity.type
_entity.pdbx_description
1 polymer ?
#
loop_
_entity_poly.entity_id
_entity_poly.type
_entity_poly.pdbx_seq_one_letter_code
_entity_poly.pdbx_strand_id
1 'polypeptide(L)'
;MAAFGLVRFQAYGQTPPPTADPYANNADAGKLKFPLAAPAGKDSGAITTAPPGAVNQGMLDPAKWKYGPAYDAPTNSKIWNPVMIKMMKGEKVTGGTVFSTDSPQTYCAMANAGYDFIWTEMQHDARDWDAVGRMWKACPHAKAVPGVRVAYTDEREIQHAMDLGALVIVIPTVRSVEEGKAARDWTMFPPAGKRSQGGGQAFDPDMWGSVPGGYRNTINDNVVLIEMIETLDGAVAAREIAGLAGVTAVFAASGDLGNFSGYKQGTPDYERLINIVHDAALGAGKRLCGPFAWRDRPDFTCFQNASETAAIARGVAAELGPLKDTQGKPEVGPYAPKK
;
A
#
# COMPACT_ATOMS: atom_id res chain seq x y z
N MET A 1 -45.62 13.37 -27.26
CA MET A 1 -44.45 14.26 -27.13
C MET A 1 -43.96 14.17 -25.71
N ALA A 2 -42.92 13.40 -25.47
CA ALA A 2 -42.29 13.25 -24.15
C ALA A 2 -41.01 14.11 -24.14
N ALA A 3 -40.96 15.05 -23.22
CA ALA A 3 -39.84 15.97 -23.05
C ALA A 3 -38.69 15.22 -22.32
N PHE A 4 -37.58 15.03 -22.99
CA PHE A 4 -36.32 14.60 -22.37
C PHE A 4 -35.74 15.81 -21.59
N GLY A 5 -35.71 15.68 -20.28
CA GLY A 5 -35.00 16.62 -19.41
C GLY A 5 -33.51 16.43 -19.53
N LEU A 6 -32.80 17.43 -20.02
CA LEU A 6 -31.34 17.53 -19.96
C LEU A 6 -30.91 17.61 -18.47
N VAL A 7 -30.31 16.55 -17.96
CA VAL A 7 -29.56 16.62 -16.72
C VAL A 7 -28.29 17.44 -17.01
N ARG A 8 -28.26 18.68 -16.53
CA ARG A 8 -27.04 19.48 -16.51
C ARG A 8 -26.11 18.88 -15.49
N PHE A 9 -25.00 18.33 -15.93
CA PHE A 9 -23.85 18.09 -15.07
C PHE A 9 -23.37 19.45 -14.57
N GLN A 10 -23.64 19.77 -13.31
CA GLN A 10 -22.96 20.84 -12.63
C GLN A 10 -21.48 20.45 -12.54
N ALA A 11 -20.62 21.27 -13.14
CA ALA A 11 -19.20 21.20 -12.91
C ALA A 11 -18.99 21.33 -11.38
N TYR A 12 -18.56 20.29 -10.74
CA TYR A 12 -18.13 20.34 -9.35
C TYR A 12 -17.01 21.35 -9.29
N GLY A 13 -17.29 22.45 -8.59
CA GLY A 13 -16.31 23.50 -8.33
C GLY A 13 -15.08 22.86 -7.73
N GLN A 14 -13.91 23.31 -8.17
CA GLN A 14 -12.64 22.93 -7.58
C GLN A 14 -12.76 23.15 -6.06
N THR A 15 -12.85 22.07 -5.32
CA THR A 15 -12.63 22.13 -3.87
C THR A 15 -11.24 22.72 -3.67
N PRO A 16 -11.12 23.77 -2.83
CA PRO A 16 -9.78 24.27 -2.51
C PRO A 16 -8.92 23.10 -2.03
N PRO A 17 -7.64 23.07 -2.39
CA PRO A 17 -6.76 22.03 -1.93
C PRO A 17 -6.86 21.95 -0.40
N PRO A 18 -6.88 20.72 0.17
CA PRO A 18 -7.01 20.56 1.60
C PRO A 18 -5.99 21.45 2.30
N THR A 19 -6.46 22.16 3.30
CA THR A 19 -5.66 23.09 4.11
C THR A 19 -4.34 22.49 4.47
N ALA A 20 -3.28 23.15 4.01
CA ALA A 20 -1.86 22.91 4.22
C ALA A 20 -1.53 21.58 4.92
N ASP A 21 -1.32 20.56 4.11
CA ASP A 21 -0.61 19.36 4.53
C ASP A 21 0.75 19.84 5.05
N PRO A 22 1.14 19.52 6.28
CA PRO A 22 2.43 19.94 6.84
C PRO A 22 3.64 19.45 6.03
N TYR A 23 3.42 18.52 5.11
CA TYR A 23 4.43 17.98 4.20
C TYR A 23 4.38 18.57 2.79
N ALA A 24 3.38 19.41 2.46
CA ALA A 24 3.21 19.97 1.12
C ALA A 24 4.30 20.96 0.70
N ASN A 25 5.09 21.46 1.64
CA ASN A 25 6.08 22.53 1.40
C ASN A 25 7.52 22.04 1.33
N ASN A 26 7.77 20.75 1.16
CA ASN A 26 9.14 20.31 1.04
C ASN A 26 9.63 20.42 -0.41
N ALA A 27 10.56 21.33 -0.64
CA ALA A 27 11.16 21.62 -1.94
C ALA A 27 11.90 20.42 -2.56
N ASP A 28 12.37 19.47 -1.76
CA ASP A 28 13.08 18.28 -2.21
C ASP A 28 12.14 17.13 -2.62
N ALA A 29 10.86 17.21 -2.27
CA ALA A 29 9.82 16.35 -2.79
C ALA A 29 9.51 16.59 -4.28
N GLY A 30 10.28 17.42 -4.94
CA GLY A 30 9.98 18.09 -6.21
C GLY A 30 9.64 17.24 -7.40
N LYS A 31 9.87 15.93 -7.37
CA LYS A 31 9.49 15.02 -8.47
C LYS A 31 8.65 13.84 -8.00
N LEU A 32 8.74 13.46 -6.76
CA LEU A 32 7.99 12.39 -6.13
C LEU A 32 7.41 12.97 -4.83
N LYS A 33 6.10 13.13 -4.76
CA LYS A 33 5.42 13.66 -3.57
C LYS A 33 5.28 12.59 -2.49
N PHE A 34 6.43 12.03 -2.08
CA PHE A 34 6.49 11.16 -0.93
C PHE A 34 6.44 11.98 0.36
N PRO A 35 5.97 11.41 1.47
CA PRO A 35 6.09 12.06 2.74
C PRO A 35 7.58 12.20 3.05
N LEU A 36 7.90 13.29 3.64
CA LEU A 36 9.22 13.50 4.18
C LEU A 36 9.25 13.04 5.63
N ALA A 37 10.48 12.89 6.07
CA ALA A 37 10.84 12.38 7.36
C ALA A 37 9.77 12.54 8.44
N ALA A 38 9.45 11.46 9.12
CA ALA A 38 8.78 11.58 10.39
C ALA A 38 9.59 12.53 11.28
N PRO A 39 8.95 13.42 12.03
CA PRO A 39 9.66 14.25 12.99
C PRO A 39 10.54 13.36 13.87
N ALA A 40 11.75 13.81 14.11
CA ALA A 40 12.63 13.15 15.06
C ALA A 40 12.00 13.23 16.46
N GLY A 41 11.14 12.25 16.77
CA GLY A 41 10.80 12.00 18.15
C GLY A 41 12.06 11.53 18.84
N LYS A 42 12.49 12.20 19.90
CA LYS A 42 13.29 11.52 20.87
C LYS A 42 12.41 10.39 21.37
N ASP A 43 12.88 9.15 21.31
CA ASP A 43 12.26 8.06 22.04
C ASP A 43 12.05 8.53 23.46
N SER A 44 10.83 8.98 23.75
CA SER A 44 10.47 9.37 25.08
C SER A 44 10.16 8.10 25.84
N GLY A 45 11.18 7.32 26.13
CA GLY A 45 11.06 6.17 27.01
C GLY A 45 10.66 6.50 28.46
N ALA A 46 10.34 7.75 28.73
CA ALA A 46 9.77 8.19 29.99
C ALA A 46 8.74 9.27 29.72
N ILE A 47 7.50 9.00 30.03
CA ILE A 47 6.51 10.05 30.28
C ILE A 47 7.02 10.78 31.54
N THR A 48 7.84 11.79 31.34
CA THR A 48 8.06 12.74 32.40
C THR A 48 6.76 13.51 32.56
N THR A 49 6.14 13.36 33.72
CA THR A 49 4.97 14.17 34.08
C THR A 49 5.37 15.63 33.90
N ALA A 50 4.69 16.30 32.96
CA ALA A 50 4.89 17.72 32.78
C ALA A 50 4.66 18.44 34.12
N PRO A 51 5.50 19.42 34.50
CA PRO A 51 5.28 20.18 35.73
C PRO A 51 3.87 20.78 35.75
N PRO A 52 3.23 20.85 36.92
CA PRO A 52 1.91 21.46 37.02
C PRO A 52 1.88 22.84 36.36
N GLY A 53 0.93 23.08 35.47
CA GLY A 53 0.81 24.33 34.72
C GLY A 53 1.52 24.36 33.36
N ALA A 54 2.27 23.32 32.98
CA ALA A 54 2.94 23.26 31.66
C ALA A 54 1.96 22.95 30.50
N VAL A 55 0.75 22.52 30.80
CA VAL A 55 -0.29 22.29 29.77
C VAL A 55 -1.08 23.57 29.58
N ASN A 56 -0.81 24.26 28.49
CA ASN A 56 -1.67 25.34 28.03
C ASN A 56 -3.02 24.74 27.62
N GLN A 57 -4.12 25.25 28.19
CA GLN A 57 -5.47 24.78 27.88
C GLN A 57 -5.80 24.87 26.38
N GLY A 58 -5.20 25.81 25.65
CA GLY A 58 -5.29 25.87 24.19
C GLY A 58 -4.71 24.65 23.46
N MET A 59 -3.84 23.86 24.11
CA MET A 59 -3.32 22.59 23.59
C MET A 59 -4.37 21.48 23.64
N LEU A 60 -5.43 21.65 24.43
CA LEU A 60 -6.52 20.66 24.53
C LEU A 60 -7.63 20.91 23.48
N ASP A 61 -7.51 21.98 22.69
CA ASP A 61 -8.39 22.22 21.56
C ASP A 61 -7.82 21.52 20.32
N PRO A 62 -8.46 20.45 19.82
CA PRO A 62 -7.94 19.68 18.67
C PRO A 62 -7.73 20.53 17.42
N ALA A 63 -8.50 21.62 17.26
CA ALA A 63 -8.36 22.56 16.13
C ALA A 63 -7.10 23.43 16.22
N LYS A 64 -6.54 23.57 17.41
CA LYS A 64 -5.36 24.40 17.71
C LYS A 64 -4.15 23.58 18.14
N TRP A 65 -4.31 22.28 18.15
CA TRP A 65 -3.25 21.39 18.63
C TRP A 65 -1.98 21.54 17.79
N LYS A 66 -0.88 21.76 18.46
CA LYS A 66 0.46 21.70 17.87
C LYS A 66 1.27 20.63 18.56
N TYR A 67 1.94 19.82 17.77
CA TYR A 67 2.89 18.86 18.31
C TYR A 67 4.06 19.60 18.97
N GLY A 68 4.55 19.05 20.07
CA GLY A 68 5.71 19.60 20.74
C GLY A 68 7.04 19.37 19.98
N PRO A 69 8.14 19.94 20.46
CA PRO A 69 9.46 19.85 19.79
C PRO A 69 9.99 18.44 19.56
N ALA A 70 9.48 17.44 20.30
CA ALA A 70 9.85 16.04 20.06
C ALA A 70 9.44 15.54 18.66
N TYR A 71 8.54 16.24 17.99
CA TYR A 71 8.03 15.92 16.66
C TYR A 71 8.42 16.97 15.60
N ASP A 72 9.43 17.79 15.90
CA ASP A 72 9.99 18.66 14.88
C ASP A 72 10.62 17.81 13.77
N ALA A 73 10.32 18.15 12.52
CA ALA A 73 10.79 17.38 11.38
C ALA A 73 12.33 17.34 11.36
N PRO A 74 12.95 16.16 11.23
CA PRO A 74 14.39 16.08 11.06
C PRO A 74 14.79 16.73 9.72
N THR A 75 15.97 17.30 9.68
CA THR A 75 16.51 17.92 8.45
C THR A 75 16.88 16.90 7.38
N ASN A 76 17.06 15.61 7.76
CA ASN A 76 17.44 14.54 6.84
C ASN A 76 16.74 13.24 7.22
N SER A 77 15.87 12.74 6.35
CA SER A 77 15.32 11.40 6.49
C SER A 77 16.34 10.33 6.12
N LYS A 78 16.27 9.19 6.80
CA LYS A 78 17.02 7.99 6.45
C LYS A 78 16.11 7.03 5.71
N ILE A 79 16.30 6.91 4.39
CA ILE A 79 15.57 5.95 3.58
C ILE A 79 16.38 4.66 3.54
N TRP A 80 15.80 3.60 4.06
CA TRP A 80 16.41 2.27 4.17
C TRP A 80 15.56 1.15 3.57
N ASN A 81 14.25 1.36 3.34
CA ASN A 81 13.41 0.39 2.66
C ASN A 81 13.84 0.25 1.18
N PRO A 82 14.32 -0.93 0.74
CA PRO A 82 14.81 -1.11 -0.62
C PRO A 82 13.73 -0.89 -1.68
N VAL A 83 12.45 -1.18 -1.37
CA VAL A 83 11.34 -0.93 -2.29
C VAL A 83 11.13 0.57 -2.46
N MET A 84 11.13 1.34 -1.36
CA MET A 84 11.03 2.80 -1.42
C MET A 84 12.18 3.40 -2.23
N ILE A 85 13.43 2.93 -2.02
CA ILE A 85 14.59 3.39 -2.78
C ILE A 85 14.41 3.17 -4.27
N LYS A 86 13.97 1.97 -4.69
CA LYS A 86 13.70 1.67 -6.10
C LYS A 86 12.58 2.54 -6.67
N MET A 87 11.48 2.67 -5.93
CA MET A 87 10.36 3.50 -6.35
C MET A 87 10.76 4.98 -6.50
N MET A 88 11.56 5.52 -5.59
CA MET A 88 12.09 6.89 -5.71
C MET A 88 12.91 7.08 -7.00
N LYS A 89 13.68 6.08 -7.38
CA LYS A 89 14.47 6.10 -8.63
C LYS A 89 13.66 5.85 -9.89
N GLY A 90 12.39 5.44 -9.78
CA GLY A 90 11.56 5.06 -10.91
C GLY A 90 11.88 3.66 -11.46
N GLU A 91 12.60 2.87 -10.71
CA GLU A 91 12.86 1.47 -11.03
C GLU A 91 11.60 0.63 -10.84
N LYS A 92 11.48 -0.44 -11.64
CA LYS A 92 10.37 -1.38 -11.51
C LYS A 92 10.51 -2.21 -10.24
N VAL A 93 9.41 -2.36 -9.51
CA VAL A 93 9.30 -3.22 -8.33
C VAL A 93 8.19 -4.26 -8.52
N THR A 94 8.41 -5.46 -8.04
CA THR A 94 7.46 -6.57 -8.20
C THR A 94 7.22 -7.29 -6.88
N GLY A 95 5.94 -7.38 -6.49
CA GLY A 95 5.49 -8.19 -5.36
C GLY A 95 5.03 -9.56 -5.80
N GLY A 96 5.57 -10.61 -5.18
CA GLY A 96 5.04 -11.97 -5.30
C GLY A 96 3.86 -12.14 -4.35
N THR A 97 2.74 -12.73 -4.80
CA THR A 97 1.55 -12.87 -3.95
C THR A 97 1.57 -14.18 -3.17
N VAL A 98 1.37 -14.10 -1.85
CA VAL A 98 1.05 -15.25 -1.00
C VAL A 98 -0.44 -15.21 -0.72
N PHE A 99 -1.19 -16.09 -1.38
CA PHE A 99 -2.64 -16.07 -1.43
C PHE A 99 -3.28 -17.20 -0.62
N SER A 100 -2.83 -18.44 -0.79
CA SER A 100 -3.55 -19.62 -0.29
C SER A 100 -2.78 -20.45 0.71
N THR A 101 -1.64 -19.98 1.21
CA THR A 101 -0.82 -20.70 2.18
C THR A 101 -0.52 -19.88 3.42
N ASP A 102 -0.55 -20.53 4.59
CA ASP A 102 -0.07 -20.00 5.87
C ASP A 102 1.30 -20.60 6.25
N SER A 103 1.93 -21.30 5.33
CA SER A 103 3.22 -21.95 5.57
C SER A 103 4.36 -20.94 5.61
N PRO A 104 5.07 -20.80 6.74
CA PRO A 104 6.27 -19.98 6.83
C PRO A 104 7.35 -20.39 5.82
N GLN A 105 7.47 -21.69 5.54
CA GLN A 105 8.45 -22.21 4.57
C GLN A 105 8.14 -21.74 3.15
N THR A 106 6.86 -21.76 2.74
CA THR A 106 6.44 -21.28 1.42
C THR A 106 6.63 -19.77 1.31
N TYR A 107 6.25 -19.03 2.35
CA TYR A 107 6.49 -17.59 2.41
C TYR A 107 7.98 -17.27 2.25
N CYS A 108 8.86 -17.93 3.03
CA CYS A 108 10.30 -17.68 2.97
C CYS A 108 10.91 -18.08 1.63
N ALA A 109 10.44 -19.16 1.01
CA ALA A 109 10.86 -19.54 -0.34
C ALA A 109 10.51 -18.44 -1.36
N MET A 110 9.28 -17.91 -1.31
CA MET A 110 8.86 -16.77 -2.14
C MET A 110 9.67 -15.51 -1.86
N ALA A 111 9.87 -15.16 -0.58
CA ALA A 111 10.58 -13.97 -0.16
C ALA A 111 12.07 -13.96 -0.56
N ASN A 112 12.66 -15.13 -0.83
CA ASN A 112 14.03 -15.26 -1.29
C ASN A 112 14.17 -15.57 -2.80
N ALA A 113 13.05 -15.69 -3.52
CA ALA A 113 13.04 -16.05 -4.94
C ALA A 113 13.41 -14.92 -5.91
N GLY A 114 13.47 -13.65 -5.43
CA GLY A 114 13.86 -12.51 -6.25
C GLY A 114 12.80 -11.44 -6.41
N TYR A 115 11.69 -11.53 -5.69
CA TYR A 115 10.72 -10.44 -5.59
C TYR A 115 11.29 -9.28 -4.74
N ASP A 116 10.77 -8.08 -4.95
CA ASP A 116 11.12 -6.90 -4.14
C ASP A 116 10.36 -6.87 -2.82
N PHE A 117 9.13 -7.35 -2.84
CA PHE A 117 8.29 -7.51 -1.64
C PHE A 117 7.38 -8.72 -1.80
N ILE A 118 6.81 -9.18 -0.70
CA ILE A 118 5.77 -10.19 -0.73
C ILE A 118 4.42 -9.53 -0.43
N TRP A 119 3.50 -9.69 -1.34
CA TRP A 119 2.11 -9.27 -1.19
C TRP A 119 1.35 -10.38 -0.45
N THR A 120 1.27 -10.27 0.88
CA THR A 120 0.43 -11.16 1.68
C THR A 120 -1.03 -10.74 1.52
N GLU A 121 -1.86 -11.65 1.08
CA GLU A 121 -3.26 -11.37 0.77
C GLU A 121 -4.15 -11.54 2.00
N MET A 122 -4.92 -10.50 2.36
CA MET A 122 -5.86 -10.54 3.48
C MET A 122 -7.29 -10.15 3.07
N GLN A 123 -7.50 -9.61 1.88
CA GLN A 123 -8.83 -9.19 1.42
C GLN A 123 -9.69 -10.37 0.95
N HIS A 124 -9.09 -11.30 0.23
CA HIS A 124 -9.79 -12.43 -0.37
C HIS A 124 -9.39 -13.77 0.25
N ASP A 125 -8.75 -13.75 1.40
CA ASP A 125 -8.38 -14.92 2.17
C ASP A 125 -8.90 -14.78 3.61
N ALA A 126 -9.25 -15.89 4.23
CA ALA A 126 -9.73 -15.94 5.62
C ALA A 126 -8.60 -16.01 6.66
N ARG A 127 -7.38 -15.70 6.28
CA ARG A 127 -6.17 -15.70 7.11
C ARG A 127 -6.28 -14.69 8.25
N ASP A 128 -5.73 -15.03 9.40
CA ASP A 128 -5.60 -14.12 10.53
C ASP A 128 -4.20 -13.48 10.64
N TRP A 129 -4.09 -12.44 11.49
CA TRP A 129 -2.84 -11.71 11.70
C TRP A 129 -1.77 -12.54 12.43
N ASP A 130 -2.16 -13.57 13.16
CA ASP A 130 -1.21 -14.48 13.80
C ASP A 130 -0.49 -15.34 12.76
N ALA A 131 -1.21 -15.83 11.74
CA ALA A 131 -0.60 -16.52 10.61
C ALA A 131 0.37 -15.62 9.83
N VAL A 132 -0.01 -14.37 9.57
CA VAL A 132 0.87 -13.38 8.92
C VAL A 132 2.14 -13.17 9.75
N GLY A 133 2.00 -12.96 11.06
CA GLY A 133 3.12 -12.79 11.97
C GLY A 133 4.08 -13.98 11.98
N ARG A 134 3.56 -15.20 12.00
CA ARG A 134 4.39 -16.42 11.91
C ARG A 134 5.16 -16.51 10.60
N MET A 135 4.52 -16.19 9.48
CA MET A 135 5.18 -16.19 8.17
C MET A 135 6.32 -15.17 8.11
N TRP A 136 6.08 -13.92 8.50
CA TRP A 136 7.08 -12.86 8.40
C TRP A 136 8.26 -13.08 9.34
N LYS A 137 8.00 -13.51 10.58
CA LYS A 137 9.04 -13.78 11.59
C LYS A 137 9.91 -15.00 11.26
N ALA A 138 9.46 -15.88 10.37
CA ALA A 138 10.24 -17.08 9.98
C ALA A 138 11.47 -16.74 9.14
N CYS A 139 11.50 -15.60 8.47
CA CYS A 139 12.64 -15.15 7.66
C CYS A 139 12.78 -13.60 7.70
N PRO A 140 13.15 -13.04 8.84
CA PRO A 140 13.19 -11.59 9.07
C PRO A 140 14.18 -10.85 8.14
N HIS A 141 15.17 -11.55 7.62
CA HIS A 141 16.19 -11.01 6.71
C HIS A 141 16.03 -11.53 5.27
N ALA A 142 14.82 -11.91 4.87
CA ALA A 142 14.55 -12.26 3.49
C ALA A 142 14.86 -11.09 2.54
N LYS A 143 15.17 -11.42 1.27
CA LYS A 143 15.50 -10.41 0.25
C LYS A 143 14.30 -9.51 -0.05
N ALA A 144 13.11 -10.08 -0.15
CA ALA A 144 11.87 -9.33 -0.31
C ALA A 144 11.38 -8.80 1.05
N VAL A 145 10.95 -7.55 1.08
CA VAL A 145 10.35 -6.99 2.30
C VAL A 145 8.91 -7.48 2.50
N PRO A 146 8.42 -7.55 3.76
CA PRO A 146 7.04 -7.89 4.03
C PRO A 146 6.10 -6.81 3.50
N GLY A 147 5.09 -7.24 2.78
CA GLY A 147 4.00 -6.42 2.29
C GLY A 147 2.67 -7.13 2.50
N VAL A 148 1.61 -6.37 2.52
CA VAL A 148 0.26 -6.89 2.73
C VAL A 148 -0.78 -6.06 1.99
N ARG A 149 -1.80 -6.72 1.44
CA ARG A 149 -3.07 -6.09 1.14
C ARG A 149 -4.00 -6.36 2.32
N VAL A 150 -4.35 -5.31 3.05
CA VAL A 150 -5.27 -5.41 4.18
C VAL A 150 -6.69 -5.76 3.69
N ALA A 151 -7.52 -6.28 4.60
CA ALA A 151 -8.88 -6.67 4.24
C ALA A 151 -9.75 -5.47 3.86
N TYR A 152 -9.60 -4.36 4.58
CA TYR A 152 -10.41 -3.15 4.42
C TYR A 152 -9.60 -1.91 4.76
N THR A 153 -10.12 -0.73 4.38
CA THR A 153 -9.71 0.56 4.95
C THR A 153 -10.22 0.66 6.39
N ASP A 154 -9.51 0.06 7.31
CA ASP A 154 -9.87 -0.05 8.72
C ASP A 154 -8.65 0.19 9.60
N GLU A 155 -8.82 0.96 10.69
CA GLU A 155 -7.73 1.34 11.59
C GLU A 155 -7.05 0.12 12.21
N ARG A 156 -7.83 -0.86 12.65
CA ARG A 156 -7.31 -2.07 13.30
C ARG A 156 -6.50 -2.92 12.33
N GLU A 157 -6.99 -3.10 11.11
CA GLU A 157 -6.31 -3.87 10.06
C GLU A 157 -4.96 -3.22 9.71
N ILE A 158 -4.96 -1.91 9.51
CA ILE A 158 -3.76 -1.15 9.19
C ILE A 158 -2.78 -1.13 10.39
N GLN A 159 -3.29 -0.95 11.60
CA GLN A 159 -2.48 -0.99 12.82
C GLN A 159 -1.78 -2.35 12.97
N HIS A 160 -2.50 -3.48 12.80
CA HIS A 160 -1.90 -4.81 12.87
C HIS A 160 -0.84 -5.02 11.79
N ALA A 161 -1.13 -4.63 10.54
CA ALA A 161 -0.16 -4.71 9.45
C ALA A 161 1.15 -4.01 9.79
N MET A 162 1.04 -2.78 10.25
CA MET A 162 2.19 -1.94 10.56
C MET A 162 2.94 -2.41 11.81
N ASP A 163 2.22 -2.90 12.84
CA ASP A 163 2.83 -3.39 14.06
C ASP A 163 3.52 -4.75 13.88
N LEU A 164 3.09 -5.54 12.90
CA LEU A 164 3.80 -6.75 12.47
C LEU A 164 5.03 -6.47 11.60
N GLY A 165 5.19 -5.24 11.13
CA GLY A 165 6.39 -4.83 10.40
C GLY A 165 6.25 -4.72 8.89
N ALA A 166 5.03 -4.47 8.37
CA ALA A 166 4.82 -4.19 6.96
C ALA A 166 5.67 -3.00 6.49
N LEU A 167 6.33 -3.15 5.36
CA LEU A 167 7.03 -2.07 4.64
C LEU A 167 6.34 -1.70 3.33
N VAL A 168 5.43 -2.53 2.86
CA VAL A 168 4.51 -2.23 1.76
C VAL A 168 3.11 -2.52 2.26
N ILE A 169 2.24 -1.52 2.26
CA ILE A 169 0.84 -1.69 2.63
C ILE A 169 -0.05 -1.29 1.46
N VAL A 170 -0.98 -2.15 1.13
CA VAL A 170 -1.91 -1.97 0.02
C VAL A 170 -3.33 -1.88 0.57
N ILE A 171 -3.97 -0.77 0.29
CA ILE A 171 -5.33 -0.50 0.74
C ILE A 171 -6.28 -0.78 -0.42
N PRO A 172 -7.15 -1.78 -0.31
CA PRO A 172 -8.10 -2.10 -1.36
C PRO A 172 -9.27 -1.11 -1.41
N THR A 173 -9.90 -1.01 -2.54
CA THR A 173 -11.22 -0.42 -2.76
C THR A 173 -11.37 1.01 -2.21
N VAL A 174 -10.34 1.84 -2.38
CA VAL A 174 -10.41 3.25 -1.95
C VAL A 174 -11.37 4.00 -2.87
N ARG A 175 -12.46 4.53 -2.30
CA ARG A 175 -13.57 5.16 -3.02
C ARG A 175 -13.57 6.67 -2.92
N SER A 176 -12.95 7.22 -1.87
CA SER A 176 -12.98 8.65 -1.63
C SER A 176 -11.65 9.16 -1.08
N VAL A 177 -11.48 10.47 -1.11
CA VAL A 177 -10.32 11.15 -0.51
C VAL A 177 -10.27 10.93 1.00
N GLU A 178 -11.43 10.88 1.65
CA GLU A 178 -11.55 10.64 3.08
C GLU A 178 -11.08 9.25 3.46
N GLU A 179 -11.43 8.22 2.67
CA GLU A 179 -10.92 6.85 2.87
C GLU A 179 -9.40 6.78 2.67
N GLY A 180 -8.87 7.36 1.60
CA GLY A 180 -7.44 7.40 1.36
C GLY A 180 -6.68 8.17 2.44
N LYS A 181 -7.24 9.28 2.91
CA LYS A 181 -6.68 10.04 4.03
C LYS A 181 -6.70 9.24 5.33
N ALA A 182 -7.78 8.52 5.62
CA ALA A 182 -7.88 7.68 6.79
C ALA A 182 -6.84 6.55 6.74
N ALA A 183 -6.68 5.89 5.60
CA ALA A 183 -5.65 4.86 5.39
C ALA A 183 -4.24 5.41 5.66
N ARG A 184 -3.91 6.58 5.11
CA ARG A 184 -2.64 7.27 5.38
C ARG A 184 -2.48 7.60 6.86
N ASP A 185 -3.52 8.18 7.49
CA ASP A 185 -3.48 8.60 8.89
C ASP A 185 -3.21 7.42 9.82
N TRP A 186 -3.77 6.25 9.55
CA TRP A 186 -3.55 5.03 10.34
C TRP A 186 -2.23 4.31 10.02
N THR A 187 -1.67 4.52 8.83
CA THR A 187 -0.37 3.98 8.44
C THR A 187 0.79 4.72 9.10
N MET A 188 0.68 6.03 9.24
CA MET A 188 1.78 6.91 9.63
C MET A 188 1.66 7.41 11.06
N PHE A 189 2.79 7.51 11.72
CA PHE A 189 2.88 8.15 13.03
C PHE A 189 2.68 9.67 12.93
N PRO A 190 2.20 10.32 14.02
CA PRO A 190 2.18 11.77 14.10
C PRO A 190 3.55 12.40 13.84
N PRO A 191 3.59 13.60 13.24
CA PRO A 191 2.45 14.44 12.84
C PRO A 191 1.92 14.14 11.43
N ALA A 192 2.50 13.21 10.67
CA ALA A 192 2.08 12.86 9.32
C ALA A 192 0.73 12.14 9.31
N GLY A 193 0.49 11.34 10.33
CA GLY A 193 -0.73 10.57 10.51
C GLY A 193 -1.15 10.51 11.97
N LYS A 194 -1.88 9.46 12.31
CA LYS A 194 -2.49 9.24 13.64
C LYS A 194 -2.23 7.85 14.20
N ARG A 195 -1.34 7.07 13.56
CA ARG A 195 -1.03 5.73 14.03
C ARG A 195 -0.65 5.71 15.49
N SER A 196 -1.27 4.85 16.27
CA SER A 196 -0.93 4.62 17.68
C SER A 196 0.44 3.96 17.80
N GLN A 197 1.20 4.35 18.82
CA GLN A 197 2.47 3.72 19.15
C GLN A 197 2.27 2.81 20.36
N GLY A 198 2.40 1.50 20.15
CA GLY A 198 2.44 0.51 21.24
C GLY A 198 3.84 0.33 21.79
N GLY A 199 3.94 -0.05 23.08
CA GLY A 199 5.23 -0.29 23.76
C GLY A 199 5.88 -1.64 23.44
N GLY A 200 5.17 -2.57 22.83
CA GLY A 200 5.63 -3.92 22.49
C GLY A 200 5.26 -4.30 21.07
N GLN A 201 5.43 -3.36 20.15
CA GLN A 201 5.12 -3.58 18.76
C GLN A 201 5.92 -4.73 18.21
N ALA A 202 5.26 -5.54 17.40
CA ALA A 202 5.79 -6.81 16.95
C ALA A 202 6.80 -6.70 15.80
N PHE A 203 7.21 -5.49 15.40
CA PHE A 203 8.42 -5.41 14.60
C PHE A 203 9.56 -5.84 15.53
N ASP A 204 9.81 -7.10 15.47
CA ASP A 204 10.88 -7.76 16.17
C ASP A 204 12.16 -6.93 16.02
N PRO A 205 12.96 -6.72 17.08
CA PRO A 205 14.30 -6.16 16.96
C PRO A 205 15.13 -6.80 15.84
N ASP A 206 14.88 -8.08 15.56
CA ASP A 206 15.53 -8.79 14.46
C ASP A 206 15.05 -8.35 13.06
N MET A 207 13.89 -7.69 12.93
CA MET A 207 13.42 -7.14 11.65
C MET A 207 13.89 -5.69 11.45
N TRP A 208 13.38 -4.78 12.27
CA TRP A 208 13.56 -3.34 12.06
C TRP A 208 14.18 -2.60 13.25
N GLY A 209 14.58 -3.30 14.30
CA GLY A 209 15.12 -2.69 15.53
C GLY A 209 16.42 -1.92 15.32
N SER A 210 17.21 -2.27 14.31
CA SER A 210 18.51 -1.66 14.01
C SER A 210 18.54 -0.80 12.74
N VAL A 211 17.37 -0.39 12.21
CA VAL A 211 17.34 0.43 10.99
C VAL A 211 17.98 1.80 11.18
N PRO A 212 18.63 2.35 10.15
CA PRO A 212 19.28 3.65 10.25
C PRO A 212 18.31 4.78 10.64
N GLY A 213 18.62 5.49 11.73
CA GLY A 213 17.77 6.57 12.25
C GLY A 213 16.64 6.12 13.16
N GLY A 214 16.51 4.81 13.39
CA GLY A 214 15.48 4.21 14.24
C GLY A 214 14.12 4.08 13.54
N TYR A 215 13.41 3.01 13.84
CA TYR A 215 12.13 2.69 13.19
C TYR A 215 11.11 3.81 13.35
N ARG A 216 10.83 4.22 14.60
CA ARG A 216 9.82 5.23 14.91
C ARG A 216 10.04 6.55 14.16
N ASN A 217 11.30 6.95 14.01
CA ASN A 217 11.66 8.23 13.44
C ASN A 217 11.71 8.25 11.91
N THR A 218 11.72 7.07 11.28
CA THR A 218 11.97 6.98 9.84
C THR A 218 10.91 6.21 9.08
N ILE A 219 10.04 5.45 9.77
CA ILE A 219 9.09 4.56 9.09
C ILE A 219 8.10 5.31 8.20
N ASN A 220 7.68 6.53 8.56
CA ASN A 220 6.76 7.30 7.74
C ASN A 220 7.30 7.56 6.33
N ASP A 221 8.62 7.71 6.18
CA ASP A 221 9.28 7.89 4.89
C ASP A 221 9.69 6.57 4.23
N ASN A 222 9.61 5.47 4.96
CA ASN A 222 10.03 4.17 4.50
C ASN A 222 8.86 3.23 4.18
N VAL A 223 7.66 3.48 4.71
CA VAL A 223 6.49 2.68 4.35
C VAL A 223 6.00 3.05 2.94
N VAL A 224 5.85 2.05 2.10
CA VAL A 224 5.23 2.20 0.78
C VAL A 224 3.72 2.02 0.94
N LEU A 225 2.99 3.13 0.88
CA LEU A 225 1.52 3.12 0.91
C LEU A 225 0.99 3.13 -0.51
N ILE A 226 0.24 2.08 -0.86
CA ILE A 226 -0.39 1.91 -2.17
C ILE A 226 -1.91 1.92 -1.99
N GLU A 227 -2.60 2.82 -2.66
CA GLU A 227 -4.05 2.88 -2.65
C GLU A 227 -4.63 2.34 -3.96
N MET A 228 -5.56 1.37 -3.87
CA MET A 228 -6.14 0.74 -5.05
C MET A 228 -7.36 1.52 -5.52
N ILE A 229 -7.26 2.02 -6.73
CA ILE A 229 -8.35 2.66 -7.47
C ILE A 229 -8.99 1.59 -8.34
N GLU A 230 -10.13 1.09 -7.88
CA GLU A 230 -10.77 -0.08 -8.49
C GLU A 230 -12.30 0.01 -8.56
N THR A 231 -12.85 1.19 -8.21
CA THR A 231 -14.28 1.50 -8.33
C THR A 231 -14.49 2.75 -9.16
N LEU A 232 -15.72 2.99 -9.61
CA LEU A 232 -16.05 4.21 -10.34
C LEU A 232 -15.91 5.46 -9.45
N ASP A 233 -16.31 5.38 -8.18
CA ASP A 233 -16.16 6.47 -7.22
C ASP A 233 -14.67 6.78 -6.99
N GLY A 234 -13.85 5.74 -6.78
CA GLY A 234 -12.40 5.87 -6.68
C GLY A 234 -11.78 6.48 -7.94
N ALA A 235 -12.24 6.09 -9.14
CA ALA A 235 -11.76 6.68 -10.38
C ALA A 235 -12.11 8.18 -10.49
N VAL A 236 -13.30 8.59 -10.03
CA VAL A 236 -13.68 10.01 -9.95
C VAL A 236 -12.77 10.77 -8.99
N ALA A 237 -12.43 10.20 -7.86
CA ALA A 237 -11.58 10.80 -6.83
C ALA A 237 -10.07 10.54 -7.03
N ALA A 238 -9.67 9.87 -8.12
CA ALA A 238 -8.30 9.37 -8.31
C ALA A 238 -7.21 10.44 -8.20
N ARG A 239 -7.50 11.64 -8.72
CA ARG A 239 -6.55 12.77 -8.69
C ARG A 239 -6.28 13.24 -7.27
N GLU A 240 -7.33 13.39 -6.48
CA GLU A 240 -7.28 13.84 -5.10
C GLU A 240 -6.64 12.77 -4.22
N ILE A 241 -7.01 11.50 -4.41
CA ILE A 241 -6.41 10.35 -3.71
C ILE A 241 -4.91 10.29 -4.02
N ALA A 242 -4.52 10.30 -5.29
CA ALA A 242 -3.11 10.31 -5.67
C ALA A 242 -2.37 11.54 -5.14
N GLY A 243 -3.06 12.69 -4.98
CA GLY A 243 -2.52 13.94 -4.45
C GLY A 243 -2.23 13.92 -2.95
N LEU A 244 -2.73 12.93 -2.20
CA LEU A 244 -2.51 12.84 -0.76
C LEU A 244 -1.02 12.70 -0.45
N ALA A 245 -0.54 13.52 0.48
CA ALA A 245 0.80 13.32 1.01
C ALA A 245 0.83 12.00 1.79
N GLY A 246 1.92 11.25 1.64
CA GLY A 246 2.06 9.93 2.26
C GLY A 246 1.66 8.77 1.36
N VAL A 247 0.78 8.97 0.38
CA VAL A 247 0.54 7.97 -0.65
C VAL A 247 1.77 7.88 -1.54
N THR A 248 2.32 6.69 -1.69
CA THR A 248 3.50 6.43 -2.52
C THR A 248 3.11 6.11 -3.95
N ALA A 249 2.06 5.34 -4.10
CA ALA A 249 1.56 4.90 -5.40
C ALA A 249 0.04 4.72 -5.37
N VAL A 250 -0.56 4.75 -6.55
CA VAL A 250 -1.92 4.24 -6.75
C VAL A 250 -1.86 2.99 -7.62
N PHE A 251 -2.78 2.07 -7.38
CA PHE A 251 -2.89 0.83 -8.13
C PHE A 251 -4.14 0.86 -8.99
N ALA A 252 -3.98 0.80 -10.30
CA ALA A 252 -5.09 0.58 -11.22
C ALA A 252 -5.48 -0.91 -11.18
N ALA A 253 -6.49 -1.26 -10.38
CA ALA A 253 -6.85 -2.64 -10.12
C ALA A 253 -7.74 -3.19 -11.23
N SER A 254 -7.16 -4.03 -12.04
CA SER A 254 -7.70 -4.46 -13.32
C SER A 254 -9.01 -5.28 -13.21
N GLY A 255 -9.10 -6.17 -12.22
CA GLY A 255 -10.28 -7.03 -12.03
C GLY A 255 -11.51 -6.23 -11.65
N ASP A 256 -11.41 -5.51 -10.55
CA ASP A 256 -12.53 -4.81 -9.95
C ASP A 256 -12.97 -3.56 -10.71
N LEU A 257 -12.07 -2.84 -11.37
CA LEU A 257 -12.50 -1.79 -12.31
C LEU A 257 -13.42 -2.34 -13.41
N GLY A 258 -13.12 -3.54 -13.93
CA GLY A 258 -14.00 -4.22 -14.87
C GLY A 258 -15.31 -4.66 -14.22
N ASN A 259 -15.23 -5.23 -13.03
CA ASN A 259 -16.41 -5.73 -12.28
C ASN A 259 -17.39 -4.60 -11.94
N PHE A 260 -16.90 -3.50 -11.36
CA PHE A 260 -17.74 -2.37 -10.93
C PHE A 260 -18.23 -1.49 -12.08
N SER A 261 -17.46 -1.38 -13.16
CA SER A 261 -17.86 -0.60 -14.33
C SER A 261 -18.73 -1.39 -15.32
N GLY A 262 -18.65 -2.71 -15.29
CA GLY A 262 -19.24 -3.56 -16.33
C GLY A 262 -18.47 -3.55 -17.66
N TYR A 263 -17.33 -2.86 -17.74
CA TYR A 263 -16.52 -2.82 -18.95
C TYR A 263 -15.53 -3.98 -18.99
N LYS A 264 -15.46 -4.61 -20.16
CA LYS A 264 -14.51 -5.70 -20.39
C LYS A 264 -13.10 -5.15 -20.52
N GLN A 265 -12.13 -5.78 -19.85
CA GLN A 265 -10.72 -5.43 -19.97
C GLN A 265 -10.26 -5.37 -21.44
N GLY A 266 -9.47 -4.36 -21.77
CA GLY A 266 -8.97 -4.12 -23.12
C GLY A 266 -9.95 -3.44 -24.08
N THR A 267 -11.17 -3.13 -23.64
CA THR A 267 -12.09 -2.29 -24.45
C THR A 267 -11.76 -0.80 -24.27
N PRO A 268 -12.12 0.07 -25.24
CA PRO A 268 -11.84 1.51 -25.12
C PRO A 268 -12.41 2.16 -23.87
N ASP A 269 -13.59 1.74 -23.41
CA ASP A 269 -14.22 2.29 -22.20
C ASP A 269 -13.47 1.86 -20.93
N TYR A 270 -13.03 0.61 -20.88
CA TYR A 270 -12.18 0.14 -19.79
C TYR A 270 -10.83 0.86 -19.76
N GLU A 271 -10.16 0.98 -20.91
CA GLU A 271 -8.87 1.67 -21.02
C GLU A 271 -8.98 3.16 -20.65
N ARG A 272 -10.14 3.77 -20.83
CA ARG A 272 -10.41 5.13 -20.36
C ARG A 272 -10.34 5.24 -18.84
N LEU A 273 -10.88 4.25 -18.11
CA LEU A 273 -10.77 4.19 -16.63
C LEU A 273 -9.30 4.02 -16.19
N ILE A 274 -8.56 3.16 -16.88
CA ILE A 274 -7.12 2.99 -16.60
C ILE A 274 -6.37 4.30 -16.83
N ASN A 275 -6.67 5.03 -17.90
CA ASN A 275 -6.03 6.31 -18.19
C ASN A 275 -6.36 7.39 -17.15
N ILE A 276 -7.55 7.39 -16.56
CA ILE A 276 -7.89 8.29 -15.44
C ILE A 276 -6.95 8.05 -14.26
N VAL A 277 -6.75 6.79 -13.87
CA VAL A 277 -5.85 6.44 -12.75
C VAL A 277 -4.39 6.73 -13.11
N HIS A 278 -3.98 6.42 -14.34
CA HIS A 278 -2.66 6.73 -14.86
C HIS A 278 -2.35 8.23 -14.76
N ASP A 279 -3.21 9.07 -15.33
CA ASP A 279 -3.02 10.52 -15.35
C ASP A 279 -3.07 11.13 -13.94
N ALA A 280 -3.89 10.56 -13.05
CA ALA A 280 -3.93 10.95 -11.65
C ALA A 280 -2.60 10.66 -10.94
N ALA A 281 -2.03 9.46 -11.13
CA ALA A 281 -0.74 9.08 -10.55
C ALA A 281 0.38 10.01 -11.02
N LEU A 282 0.54 10.15 -12.34
CA LEU A 282 1.62 10.94 -12.91
C LEU A 282 1.46 12.43 -12.60
N GLY A 283 0.24 12.96 -12.69
CA GLY A 283 -0.06 14.36 -12.36
C GLY A 283 0.22 14.71 -10.89
N ALA A 284 0.13 13.72 -10.00
CA ALA A 284 0.47 13.87 -8.59
C ALA A 284 1.96 13.57 -8.30
N GLY A 285 2.75 13.14 -9.28
CA GLY A 285 4.14 12.71 -9.09
C GLY A 285 4.27 11.42 -8.29
N LYS A 286 3.27 10.54 -8.39
CA LYS A 286 3.24 9.24 -7.69
C LYS A 286 3.60 8.10 -8.63
N ARG A 287 3.85 6.92 -8.07
CA ARG A 287 4.07 5.72 -8.86
C ARG A 287 2.73 5.07 -9.23
N LEU A 288 2.75 4.40 -10.37
CA LEU A 288 1.59 3.68 -10.89
C LEU A 288 1.84 2.19 -10.79
N CYS A 289 0.94 1.50 -10.09
CA CYS A 289 0.97 0.06 -9.92
C CYS A 289 -0.13 -0.61 -10.74
N GLY A 290 0.08 -1.87 -11.06
CA GLY A 290 -0.87 -2.70 -11.78
C GLY A 290 -0.52 -4.19 -11.69
N PRO A 291 -1.30 -5.07 -12.34
CA PRO A 291 -0.96 -6.47 -12.44
C PRO A 291 0.33 -6.66 -13.25
N PHE A 292 1.10 -7.67 -12.95
CA PHE A 292 2.37 -7.95 -13.64
C PHE A 292 2.22 -8.15 -15.15
N ALA A 293 1.04 -8.53 -15.61
CA ALA A 293 0.73 -8.59 -17.04
C ALA A 293 0.88 -7.23 -17.75
N TRP A 294 0.84 -6.13 -17.00
CA TRP A 294 0.99 -4.76 -17.53
C TRP A 294 2.42 -4.21 -17.42
N ARG A 295 3.41 -5.05 -17.12
CA ARG A 295 4.81 -4.63 -16.94
C ARG A 295 5.43 -3.91 -18.12
N ASP A 296 4.85 -4.10 -19.31
CA ASP A 296 5.31 -3.49 -20.55
C ASP A 296 4.48 -2.25 -20.95
N ARG A 297 3.46 -1.90 -20.15
CA ARG A 297 2.73 -0.64 -20.33
C ARG A 297 3.61 0.54 -19.89
N PRO A 298 3.54 1.67 -20.59
CA PRO A 298 4.25 2.88 -20.19
C PRO A 298 3.89 3.31 -18.77
N ASP A 299 4.88 3.83 -18.04
CA ASP A 299 4.76 4.46 -16.73
C ASP A 299 4.34 3.54 -15.56
N PHE A 300 3.94 2.29 -15.84
CA PHE A 300 3.74 1.30 -14.79
C PHE A 300 5.09 0.79 -14.26
N THR A 301 5.32 1.01 -12.96
CA THR A 301 6.60 0.68 -12.30
C THR A 301 6.45 -0.18 -11.06
N CYS A 302 5.22 -0.50 -10.64
CA CYS A 302 4.97 -1.35 -9.49
C CYS A 302 3.95 -2.44 -9.85
N PHE A 303 4.23 -3.70 -9.48
CA PHE A 303 3.45 -4.82 -9.99
C PHE A 303 3.10 -5.84 -8.92
N GLN A 304 1.83 -6.27 -8.93
CA GLN A 304 1.40 -7.49 -8.28
C GLN A 304 1.59 -8.67 -9.23
N ASN A 305 2.42 -9.64 -8.84
CA ASN A 305 2.59 -10.88 -9.58
C ASN A 305 1.65 -11.97 -9.06
N ALA A 306 1.61 -13.07 -9.79
CA ALA A 306 0.74 -14.20 -9.50
C ALA A 306 1.06 -14.87 -8.15
N SER A 307 0.12 -15.69 -7.69
CA SER A 307 0.23 -16.42 -6.42
C SER A 307 1.38 -17.42 -6.38
N GLU A 308 1.69 -17.89 -5.17
CA GLU A 308 2.68 -18.93 -4.90
C GLU A 308 2.38 -20.21 -5.69
N THR A 309 1.12 -20.61 -5.80
CA THR A 309 0.73 -21.79 -6.58
C THR A 309 1.03 -21.63 -8.07
N ALA A 310 0.76 -20.46 -8.63
CA ALA A 310 1.10 -20.15 -10.01
C ALA A 310 2.62 -20.03 -10.22
N ALA A 311 3.36 -19.53 -9.23
CA ALA A 311 4.82 -19.47 -9.27
C ALA A 311 5.44 -20.88 -9.27
N ILE A 312 4.93 -21.77 -8.42
CA ILE A 312 5.32 -23.18 -8.38
C ILE A 312 5.05 -23.86 -9.74
N ALA A 313 3.83 -23.69 -10.27
CA ALA A 313 3.46 -24.30 -11.57
C ALA A 313 4.40 -23.82 -12.71
N ARG A 314 4.72 -22.52 -12.75
CA ARG A 314 5.68 -21.99 -13.73
C ARG A 314 7.10 -22.52 -13.51
N GLY A 315 7.53 -22.67 -12.26
CA GLY A 315 8.83 -23.26 -11.93
C GLY A 315 8.94 -24.70 -12.42
N VAL A 316 7.94 -25.50 -12.14
CA VAL A 316 7.86 -26.90 -12.61
C VAL A 316 7.85 -26.95 -14.15
N ALA A 317 7.06 -26.11 -14.81
CA ALA A 317 7.03 -26.08 -16.27
C ALA A 317 8.36 -25.64 -16.88
N ALA A 318 9.06 -24.72 -16.24
CA ALA A 318 10.40 -24.30 -16.68
C ALA A 318 11.45 -25.39 -16.52
N GLU A 319 11.33 -26.20 -15.46
CA GLU A 319 12.26 -27.32 -15.16
C GLU A 319 12.00 -28.52 -16.06
N LEU A 320 10.76 -28.93 -16.23
CA LEU A 320 10.37 -30.11 -16.99
C LEU A 320 10.18 -29.84 -18.49
N GLY A 321 10.19 -28.58 -18.91
CA GLY A 321 9.78 -28.16 -20.25
C GLY A 321 8.25 -28.18 -20.43
N PRO A 322 7.75 -27.77 -21.60
CA PRO A 322 6.34 -27.85 -21.86
C PRO A 322 5.90 -29.30 -21.72
N LEU A 323 4.92 -29.55 -20.86
CA LEU A 323 4.31 -30.86 -20.70
C LEU A 323 3.95 -31.35 -22.11
N LYS A 324 4.68 -32.32 -22.59
CA LYS A 324 4.24 -33.05 -23.77
C LYS A 324 2.87 -33.59 -23.41
N ASP A 325 1.93 -33.44 -24.30
CA ASP A 325 0.54 -33.92 -24.18
C ASP A 325 0.46 -35.46 -24.16
N THR A 326 1.30 -36.05 -23.32
CA THR A 326 1.43 -37.50 -23.13
C THR A 326 0.68 -38.00 -21.91
N GLN A 327 0.23 -37.09 -21.07
CA GLN A 327 -0.69 -37.44 -20.03
C GLN A 327 -2.10 -37.29 -20.62
N GLY A 328 -2.71 -38.42 -20.86
CA GLY A 328 -4.07 -38.51 -21.33
C GLY A 328 -4.99 -37.56 -20.54
N LYS A 329 -6.15 -37.27 -21.11
CA LYS A 329 -7.18 -36.43 -20.46
C LYS A 329 -7.18 -36.72 -18.97
N PRO A 330 -7.14 -35.68 -18.09
CA PRO A 330 -7.13 -35.91 -16.66
C PRO A 330 -8.23 -36.91 -16.32
N GLU A 331 -7.86 -37.98 -15.62
CA GLU A 331 -8.86 -38.92 -15.13
C GLU A 331 -9.88 -38.12 -14.36
N VAL A 332 -11.08 -38.10 -14.89
CA VAL A 332 -12.17 -37.42 -14.24
C VAL A 332 -12.44 -38.22 -12.97
N GLY A 333 -12.08 -37.64 -11.81
CA GLY A 333 -12.25 -38.32 -10.53
C GLY A 333 -13.69 -38.83 -10.34
N PRO A 334 -13.89 -39.73 -9.39
CA PRO A 334 -15.18 -40.44 -9.22
C PRO A 334 -16.41 -39.54 -8.94
N TYR A 335 -16.17 -38.25 -8.74
CA TYR A 335 -17.21 -37.25 -8.48
C TYR A 335 -17.61 -36.39 -9.68
N ALA A 336 -17.06 -36.65 -10.86
CA ALA A 336 -17.54 -35.94 -12.04
C ALA A 336 -18.99 -36.37 -12.35
N PRO A 337 -19.91 -35.40 -12.56
CA PRO A 337 -21.27 -35.72 -12.91
C PRO A 337 -21.27 -36.53 -14.22
N LYS A 338 -21.88 -37.69 -14.19
CA LYS A 338 -22.13 -38.47 -15.42
C LYS A 338 -22.99 -37.60 -16.31
N LYS A 339 -22.54 -37.36 -17.55
CA LYS A 339 -23.34 -36.72 -18.58
C LYS A 339 -24.56 -37.55 -18.92
#